data_32cf39ca84765b22aa3d3ff8f1dfabd3
#
_entry.id   32cf39ca84765b22aa3d3ff8f1dfabd3
#
_cell.length_a   1.000
_cell.length_b   1.000
_cell.length_c   1.000
_cell.angle_alpha   90.00
_cell.angle_beta   90.00
_cell.angle_gamma   90.00
#
_symmetry.space_group_name_H-M   'P 1'
#
loop_
_entity.id
_entity.type
_entity.pdbx_description
1 polymer ?
#
loop_
_entity_poly.entity_id
_entity_poly.type
_entity_poly.pdbx_seq_one_letter_code
_entity_poly.pdbx_strand_id
1 'polypeptide(L)'
;MLAAVIVVAFSLLPYISYSRDVTPITWDDRTRDSLAPIVQDKLDKSPARPSPVEYKTSLQTPINAPPDVFNHGKKKNKDTDSPKSSSPSPLRAGNSALLDASPRYIAAIMDPGDTFLPRLFCPAPTSERYDHLRPRAADGSVNLIQKPNYFFALNLHQCVGLLPRLIGSIVETMRFLGPQNCVLSIIEGRSDDGTYEVLKQLHSEMEQLRVKYYFDSSEIDPMVGNGERRIPLLAELRNLALRPLVESPRLYDPDTTVFFINDVSLCMEDILELLHQRVRQRADMTCAMDWIFEGTTFYDVWISRTMQGDQFFEIPQSGAWDFSKNLFWNDPKTRTRHEARLPFQVWSCWNGATSFTAKPLLKGKVRFRSNYSGEPTHFCKDLWNHGYGKIAVIPSVNVGYSDEESWAVKKLQLYTSENVLGESNGDLLAMIDWQTEQLGQIKCVPTY
;
A
#
# COMPACT_ATOMS: atom_id res chain seq x y z
N MET A 1 -4.78 -25.21 25.46
CA MET A 1 -5.79 -24.62 24.57
C MET A 1 -5.62 -23.12 24.69
N LEU A 2 -4.79 -22.52 23.85
CA LEU A 2 -4.67 -21.06 23.73
C LEU A 2 -5.52 -20.65 22.52
N ALA A 3 -6.59 -19.90 22.79
CA ALA A 3 -7.36 -19.25 21.75
C ALA A 3 -6.55 -18.06 21.23
N ALA A 4 -6.09 -18.14 20.00
CA ALA A 4 -5.55 -16.99 19.29
C ALA A 4 -6.70 -16.03 18.99
N VAL A 5 -6.75 -14.90 19.68
CA VAL A 5 -7.66 -13.80 19.38
C VAL A 5 -7.04 -13.06 18.21
N ILE A 6 -7.55 -13.28 17.01
CA ILE A 6 -7.21 -12.48 15.84
C ILE A 6 -7.91 -11.12 15.99
N VAL A 7 -7.21 -10.12 16.44
CA VAL A 7 -7.65 -8.73 16.36
C VAL A 7 -7.29 -8.20 14.99
N VAL A 8 -8.17 -8.46 14.03
CA VAL A 8 -8.13 -7.76 12.74
C VAL A 8 -8.46 -6.30 13.02
N ALA A 9 -7.63 -5.38 12.56
CA ALA A 9 -7.90 -3.94 12.62
C ALA A 9 -9.14 -3.62 11.76
N PHE A 10 -10.32 -3.86 12.29
CA PHE A 10 -11.59 -3.50 11.64
C PHE A 10 -11.75 -1.98 11.62
N SER A 11 -11.52 -1.38 10.47
CA SER A 11 -12.27 -0.20 10.11
C SER A 11 -13.73 -0.66 9.96
N LEU A 12 -14.64 -0.11 10.77
CA LEU A 12 -16.06 -0.42 10.80
C LEU A 12 -16.67 -0.43 9.39
N LEU A 13 -16.98 -1.62 8.89
CA LEU A 13 -17.81 -1.81 7.72
C LEU A 13 -19.21 -2.22 8.18
N PRO A 14 -20.30 -1.60 7.69
CA PRO A 14 -21.63 -2.14 7.89
C PRO A 14 -21.78 -3.47 7.17
N TYR A 15 -22.37 -4.45 7.83
CA TYR A 15 -22.65 -5.78 7.35
C TYR A 15 -23.69 -5.74 6.22
N ILE A 16 -23.36 -6.28 5.04
CA ILE A 16 -24.29 -6.40 3.92
C ILE A 16 -24.76 -7.85 3.84
N SER A 17 -26.08 -8.06 3.95
CA SER A 17 -26.72 -9.34 3.69
C SER A 17 -26.77 -9.60 2.16
N TYR A 18 -26.27 -10.75 1.73
CA TYR A 18 -26.19 -11.16 0.33
C TYR A 18 -27.51 -11.82 -0.12
N SER A 19 -28.20 -11.24 -1.10
CA SER A 19 -29.29 -11.88 -1.83
C SER A 19 -28.73 -12.53 -3.10
N ARG A 20 -29.07 -13.82 -3.31
CA ARG A 20 -28.71 -14.56 -4.51
C ARG A 20 -29.78 -14.32 -5.57
N ASP A 21 -29.54 -13.42 -6.51
CA ASP A 21 -30.13 -13.48 -7.86
C ASP A 21 -29.52 -12.36 -8.69
N VAL A 22 -28.58 -12.69 -9.57
CA VAL A 22 -28.08 -11.77 -10.58
C VAL A 22 -28.08 -12.49 -11.95
N THR A 23 -28.92 -12.00 -12.84
CA THR A 23 -28.91 -12.36 -14.26
C THR A 23 -27.69 -11.82 -14.98
N PRO A 24 -27.06 -12.52 -15.93
CA PRO A 24 -25.88 -12.03 -16.62
C PRO A 24 -26.21 -10.87 -17.58
N ILE A 25 -25.43 -9.79 -17.47
CA ILE A 25 -25.50 -8.63 -18.36
C ILE A 25 -24.72 -8.94 -19.64
N THR A 26 -25.34 -8.76 -20.79
CA THR A 26 -24.73 -8.89 -22.12
C THR A 26 -23.91 -7.66 -22.47
N TRP A 27 -22.71 -7.86 -23.00
CA TRP A 27 -21.70 -6.86 -23.34
C TRP A 27 -21.96 -6.23 -24.73
N ASP A 28 -21.63 -4.93 -24.88
CA ASP A 28 -21.58 -4.24 -26.18
C ASP A 28 -20.18 -4.41 -26.81
N ASP A 29 -20.14 -4.98 -28.03
CA ASP A 29 -18.94 -5.49 -28.70
C ASP A 29 -17.98 -4.43 -29.29
N ARG A 30 -18.27 -3.14 -29.21
CA ARG A 30 -17.55 -2.12 -30.03
C ARG A 30 -16.23 -1.60 -29.46
N THR A 31 -15.92 -1.85 -28.20
CA THR A 31 -14.64 -1.43 -27.56
C THR A 31 -13.63 -2.57 -27.41
N ARG A 32 -14.01 -3.78 -27.82
CA ARG A 32 -13.24 -5.02 -27.65
C ARG A 32 -12.08 -5.16 -28.65
N ASP A 33 -12.16 -4.50 -29.80
CA ASP A 33 -11.32 -4.84 -30.95
C ASP A 33 -9.88 -4.33 -30.91
N SER A 34 -9.54 -3.32 -30.12
CA SER A 34 -8.16 -2.79 -30.09
C SER A 34 -7.22 -3.44 -29.09
N LEU A 35 -7.76 -4.04 -28.00
CA LEU A 35 -6.96 -4.71 -26.98
C LEU A 35 -7.25 -6.22 -26.85
N ALA A 36 -8.23 -6.73 -27.57
CA ALA A 36 -8.58 -8.13 -27.58
C ALA A 36 -7.37 -9.08 -27.87
N PRO A 37 -6.46 -8.75 -28.78
CA PRO A 37 -5.26 -9.57 -29.04
C PRO A 37 -4.32 -9.63 -27.84
N ILE A 38 -4.21 -8.55 -27.05
CA ILE A 38 -3.32 -8.47 -25.89
C ILE A 38 -3.88 -9.28 -24.72
N VAL A 39 -5.19 -9.23 -24.53
CA VAL A 39 -5.88 -10.02 -23.48
C VAL A 39 -5.83 -11.49 -23.81
N GLN A 40 -6.06 -11.86 -25.06
CA GLN A 40 -6.02 -13.25 -25.52
C GLN A 40 -4.59 -13.83 -25.45
N ASP A 41 -3.57 -13.06 -25.87
CA ASP A 41 -2.15 -13.49 -25.78
C ASP A 41 -1.70 -13.70 -24.32
N LYS A 42 -2.20 -12.90 -23.38
CA LYS A 42 -1.94 -13.09 -21.93
C LYS A 42 -2.67 -14.31 -21.36
N LEU A 43 -3.89 -14.61 -21.82
CA LEU A 43 -4.64 -15.78 -21.38
C LEU A 43 -4.05 -17.08 -21.91
N ASP A 44 -3.60 -17.09 -23.15
CA ASP A 44 -3.03 -18.27 -23.82
C ASP A 44 -1.62 -18.64 -23.29
N LYS A 45 -0.90 -17.68 -22.68
CA LYS A 45 0.43 -17.88 -22.08
C LYS A 45 0.39 -18.22 -20.58
N SER A 46 -0.79 -18.25 -19.97
CA SER A 46 -0.93 -18.64 -18.56
C SER A 46 -0.78 -20.15 -18.38
N PRO A 47 0.02 -20.62 -17.40
CA PRO A 47 0.15 -22.05 -17.13
C PRO A 47 -1.18 -22.63 -16.64
N ALA A 48 -1.45 -23.89 -17.02
CA ALA A 48 -2.68 -24.61 -16.67
C ALA A 48 -2.89 -24.62 -15.14
N ARG A 49 -4.10 -24.27 -14.69
CA ARG A 49 -4.48 -24.22 -13.28
C ARG A 49 -4.28 -25.59 -12.60
N PRO A 50 -3.63 -25.67 -11.43
CA PRO A 50 -3.69 -26.85 -10.59
C PRO A 50 -5.11 -27.02 -10.02
N SER A 51 -5.57 -28.26 -9.91
CA SER A 51 -6.90 -28.64 -9.43
C SER A 51 -7.11 -28.25 -7.96
N PRO A 52 -8.32 -27.84 -7.56
CA PRO A 52 -8.59 -27.36 -6.19
C PRO A 52 -8.51 -28.49 -5.15
N VAL A 53 -7.85 -28.20 -4.03
CA VAL A 53 -7.94 -28.99 -2.80
C VAL A 53 -9.09 -28.41 -1.97
N GLU A 54 -10.11 -29.23 -1.66
CA GLU A 54 -11.25 -28.81 -0.83
C GLU A 54 -10.84 -28.64 0.65
N TYR A 55 -11.05 -27.45 1.21
CA TYR A 55 -11.03 -27.18 2.65
C TYR A 55 -12.45 -26.90 3.17
N LYS A 56 -12.83 -27.61 4.23
CA LYS A 56 -14.12 -27.41 4.91
C LYS A 56 -14.06 -26.19 5.81
N THR A 57 -14.94 -25.23 5.56
CA THR A 57 -15.11 -24.00 6.37
C THR A 57 -16.13 -24.23 7.47
N SER A 58 -15.79 -23.90 8.72
CA SER A 58 -16.74 -23.85 9.85
C SER A 58 -17.27 -22.41 10.01
N LEU A 59 -18.58 -22.26 9.95
CA LEU A 59 -19.34 -21.03 10.13
C LEU A 59 -19.39 -20.60 11.61
N GLN A 60 -19.10 -19.33 11.92
CA GLN A 60 -19.45 -18.69 13.19
C GLN A 60 -20.40 -17.51 12.98
N THR A 61 -21.33 -17.33 13.91
CA THR A 61 -22.48 -16.43 13.93
C THR A 61 -22.12 -14.97 14.30
N PRO A 62 -22.91 -13.97 13.87
CA PRO A 62 -22.58 -12.54 13.99
C PRO A 62 -23.05 -11.88 15.30
N ILE A 63 -22.32 -10.82 15.71
CA ILE A 63 -22.65 -9.96 16.86
C ILE A 63 -23.13 -8.59 16.34
N ASN A 64 -24.20 -8.07 16.96
CA ASN A 64 -24.95 -6.86 16.60
C ASN A 64 -24.20 -5.53 16.78
N ALA A 65 -24.49 -4.57 15.92
CA ALA A 65 -23.99 -3.19 15.94
C ALA A 65 -24.92 -2.24 16.77
N PRO A 66 -24.40 -1.18 17.40
CA PRO A 66 -25.18 -0.14 18.06
C PRO A 66 -25.41 1.10 17.16
N PRO A 67 -26.40 1.98 17.49
CA PRO A 67 -26.96 2.99 16.60
C PRO A 67 -26.29 4.36 16.63
N ASP A 68 -26.53 5.13 15.54
CA ASP A 68 -26.11 6.50 15.25
C ASP A 68 -26.53 7.56 16.28
N VAL A 69 -25.64 8.54 16.52
CA VAL A 69 -26.03 9.88 16.99
C VAL A 69 -25.11 10.94 16.37
N PHE A 70 -25.62 11.71 15.42
CA PHE A 70 -25.01 12.99 15.02
C PHE A 70 -25.87 14.15 15.55
N ASN A 71 -25.25 15.09 16.23
CA ASN A 71 -25.86 16.39 16.51
C ASN A 71 -24.84 17.53 16.40
N HIS A 72 -25.21 18.56 15.64
CA HIS A 72 -24.40 19.72 15.33
C HIS A 72 -24.34 20.74 16.47
N GLY A 73 -23.15 21.18 16.83
CA GLY A 73 -22.92 22.33 17.68
C GLY A 73 -21.69 23.13 17.27
N LYS A 74 -21.91 24.30 16.65
CA LYS A 74 -20.86 25.28 16.35
C LYS A 74 -20.32 25.91 17.60
N LYS A 75 -19.00 25.81 17.87
CA LYS A 75 -18.28 26.82 18.67
C LYS A 75 -16.93 27.13 18.07
N LYS A 76 -16.70 28.42 17.78
CA LYS A 76 -15.41 29.01 17.43
C LYS A 76 -14.52 29.04 18.65
N ASN A 77 -13.32 28.51 18.61
CA ASN A 77 -12.21 28.96 19.40
C ASN A 77 -10.96 29.12 18.55
N LYS A 78 -10.37 30.28 18.65
CA LYS A 78 -9.07 30.69 18.17
C LYS A 78 -8.04 30.19 19.18
N ASP A 79 -7.12 29.35 18.80
CA ASP A 79 -5.82 29.27 19.47
C ASP A 79 -4.78 28.91 18.46
N THR A 80 -3.85 29.83 18.28
CA THR A 80 -2.62 29.71 17.50
C THR A 80 -1.57 29.10 18.40
N ASP A 81 -1.32 27.79 18.26
CA ASP A 81 -0.12 27.18 18.82
C ASP A 81 0.74 26.60 17.69
N SER A 82 1.93 27.14 17.57
CA SER A 82 2.98 26.62 16.71
C SER A 82 3.47 25.28 17.27
N PRO A 83 3.68 24.24 16.44
CA PRO A 83 4.17 22.96 16.93
C PRO A 83 5.60 23.10 17.44
N LYS A 84 5.77 22.88 18.74
CA LYS A 84 7.09 22.69 19.36
C LYS A 84 7.70 21.42 18.78
N SER A 85 8.91 21.53 18.23
CA SER A 85 9.81 20.43 17.90
C SER A 85 9.93 19.49 19.11
N SER A 86 9.23 18.36 19.08
CA SER A 86 9.37 17.31 20.08
C SER A 86 10.61 16.48 19.75
N SER A 87 11.60 16.52 20.63
CA SER A 87 12.66 15.52 20.64
C SER A 87 12.07 14.11 20.72
N PRO A 88 12.67 13.09 20.07
CA PRO A 88 12.17 11.72 20.15
C PRO A 88 12.07 11.27 21.61
N SER A 89 10.91 10.72 21.98
CA SER A 89 10.73 10.13 23.32
C SER A 89 11.63 8.90 23.44
N PRO A 90 12.23 8.63 24.62
CA PRO A 90 13.05 7.42 24.79
C PRO A 90 12.16 6.18 24.56
N LEU A 91 12.67 5.21 23.80
CA LEU A 91 11.98 3.96 23.53
C LEU A 91 11.66 3.24 24.84
N ARG A 92 10.43 2.71 24.98
CA ARG A 92 10.02 1.91 26.14
C ARG A 92 10.86 0.63 26.30
N ALA A 93 10.90 0.07 27.51
CA ALA A 93 11.69 -1.14 27.79
C ALA A 93 11.21 -2.34 26.96
N GLY A 94 9.92 -2.48 26.75
CA GLY A 94 9.27 -3.64 26.14
C GLY A 94 8.87 -4.71 27.17
N ASN A 95 8.05 -5.66 26.73
CA ASN A 95 7.63 -6.81 27.51
C ASN A 95 8.69 -7.91 27.41
N SER A 96 9.21 -8.44 28.55
CA SER A 96 10.29 -9.42 28.56
C SER A 96 9.94 -10.72 27.82
N ALA A 97 8.71 -11.25 27.98
CA ALA A 97 8.28 -12.46 27.30
C ALA A 97 8.18 -12.28 25.78
N LEU A 98 7.74 -11.09 25.31
CA LEU A 98 7.67 -10.76 23.88
C LEU A 98 9.06 -10.50 23.30
N LEU A 99 9.98 -9.94 24.11
CA LEU A 99 11.39 -9.81 23.73
C LEU A 99 12.06 -11.18 23.56
N ASP A 100 11.76 -12.15 24.42
CA ASP A 100 12.28 -13.52 24.32
C ASP A 100 11.71 -14.28 23.11
N ALA A 101 10.51 -13.92 22.63
CA ALA A 101 9.88 -14.51 21.45
C ALA A 101 10.37 -13.88 20.12
N SER A 102 10.83 -12.64 20.14
CA SER A 102 11.13 -11.85 18.94
C SER A 102 12.25 -12.41 18.04
N PRO A 103 13.30 -13.13 18.52
CA PRO A 103 14.33 -13.71 17.65
C PRO A 103 13.77 -14.63 16.55
N ARG A 104 12.65 -15.32 16.79
CA ARG A 104 12.01 -16.17 15.77
C ARG A 104 11.41 -15.35 14.63
N TYR A 105 10.78 -14.23 14.95
CA TYR A 105 10.25 -13.29 13.96
C TYR A 105 11.38 -12.64 13.15
N ILE A 106 12.47 -12.27 13.83
CA ILE A 106 13.65 -11.69 13.18
C ILE A 106 14.29 -12.70 12.23
N ALA A 107 14.47 -13.96 12.64
CA ALA A 107 14.97 -15.01 11.76
C ALA A 107 14.12 -15.14 10.50
N ALA A 108 12.78 -15.20 10.65
CA ALA A 108 11.87 -15.28 9.52
C ALA A 108 11.86 -14.02 8.63
N ILE A 109 12.06 -12.83 9.21
CA ILE A 109 12.22 -11.58 8.44
C ILE A 109 13.51 -11.62 7.61
N MET A 110 14.61 -12.10 8.21
CA MET A 110 15.93 -12.03 7.58
C MET A 110 16.20 -13.18 6.61
N ASP A 111 15.50 -14.32 6.74
CA ASP A 111 15.65 -15.49 5.88
C ASP A 111 14.35 -15.73 5.06
N PRO A 112 14.35 -15.48 3.74
CA PRO A 112 13.21 -15.80 2.87
C PRO A 112 12.85 -17.28 2.85
N GLY A 113 13.80 -18.16 3.13
CA GLY A 113 13.63 -19.62 3.18
C GLY A 113 13.07 -20.14 4.50
N ASP A 114 12.97 -19.30 5.55
CA ASP A 114 12.41 -19.72 6.83
C ASP A 114 10.94 -20.13 6.70
N THR A 115 10.61 -21.33 7.19
CA THR A 115 9.26 -21.93 7.12
C THR A 115 8.64 -22.12 8.51
N PHE A 116 9.29 -21.65 9.56
CA PHE A 116 8.82 -21.82 10.92
C PHE A 116 7.54 -21.01 11.21
N LEU A 117 7.49 -19.77 10.69
CA LEU A 117 6.30 -18.94 10.76
C LEU A 117 5.55 -19.01 9.43
N PRO A 118 4.27 -19.42 9.44
CA PRO A 118 3.44 -19.39 8.23
C PRO A 118 3.38 -17.98 7.65
N ARG A 119 3.57 -17.85 6.35
CA ARG A 119 3.48 -16.57 5.63
C ARG A 119 3.14 -16.79 4.16
N LEU A 120 2.70 -15.75 3.49
CA LEU A 120 2.46 -15.77 2.05
C LEU A 120 3.71 -16.31 1.33
N PHE A 121 3.53 -17.34 0.50
CA PHE A 121 4.57 -17.77 -0.42
C PHE A 121 4.79 -16.71 -1.51
N CYS A 122 6.03 -16.38 -1.80
CA CYS A 122 6.41 -15.47 -2.86
C CYS A 122 7.30 -16.18 -3.87
N PRO A 123 6.93 -16.22 -5.16
CA PRO A 123 7.81 -16.75 -6.20
C PRO A 123 9.07 -15.88 -6.35
N ALA A 124 10.13 -16.46 -6.88
CA ALA A 124 11.31 -15.69 -7.24
C ALA A 124 10.95 -14.64 -8.30
N PRO A 125 11.45 -13.39 -8.16
CA PRO A 125 11.13 -12.35 -9.12
C PRO A 125 11.72 -12.60 -10.48
N THR A 126 11.11 -12.06 -11.53
CA THR A 126 11.66 -12.02 -12.88
C THR A 126 12.82 -11.01 -12.92
N SER A 127 14.02 -11.43 -12.50
CA SER A 127 15.15 -10.54 -12.21
C SER A 127 15.53 -9.62 -13.38
N GLU A 128 15.55 -10.14 -14.62
CA GLU A 128 15.91 -9.38 -15.82
C GLU A 128 15.05 -8.11 -16.02
N ARG A 129 13.77 -8.18 -15.63
CA ARG A 129 12.86 -7.05 -15.70
C ARG A 129 13.31 -5.87 -14.83
N TYR A 130 13.92 -6.19 -13.67
CA TYR A 130 14.26 -5.22 -12.63
C TYR A 130 15.76 -4.91 -12.53
N ASP A 131 16.63 -5.51 -13.33
CA ASP A 131 18.08 -5.33 -13.25
C ASP A 131 18.51 -3.86 -13.42
N HIS A 132 17.77 -3.08 -14.19
CA HIS A 132 18.04 -1.64 -14.36
C HIS A 132 17.83 -0.81 -13.08
N LEU A 133 17.17 -1.37 -12.04
CA LEU A 133 16.96 -0.76 -10.74
C LEU A 133 18.13 -1.00 -9.78
N ARG A 134 18.97 -1.98 -10.08
CA ARG A 134 20.18 -2.28 -9.28
C ARG A 134 21.17 -1.11 -9.37
N PRO A 135 21.95 -0.89 -8.30
CA PRO A 135 23.03 0.07 -8.38
C PRO A 135 24.01 -0.35 -9.47
N ARG A 136 24.29 0.55 -10.41
CA ARG A 136 25.39 0.33 -11.35
C ARG A 136 26.70 0.34 -10.58
N ALA A 137 27.57 -0.63 -10.84
CA ALA A 137 28.93 -0.59 -10.32
C ALA A 137 29.53 0.77 -10.74
N ALA A 138 29.94 1.56 -9.74
CA ALA A 138 30.65 2.78 -10.04
C ALA A 138 31.92 2.42 -10.83
N ASP A 139 32.26 3.17 -11.85
CA ASP A 139 33.45 3.05 -12.69
C ASP A 139 34.77 3.31 -11.94
N GLY A 140 34.93 2.77 -10.72
CA GLY A 140 36.10 2.96 -9.87
C GLY A 140 36.18 4.29 -9.13
N SER A 141 35.24 5.22 -9.35
CA SER A 141 35.15 6.45 -8.57
C SER A 141 34.45 6.18 -7.23
N VAL A 142 35.20 6.21 -6.14
CA VAL A 142 34.66 6.16 -4.78
C VAL A 142 33.94 7.48 -4.50
N ASN A 143 32.63 7.55 -4.83
CA ASN A 143 31.80 8.62 -4.32
C ASN A 143 31.60 8.40 -2.82
N LEU A 144 32.38 9.09 -2.01
CA LEU A 144 32.45 8.97 -0.54
C LEU A 144 31.14 9.35 0.18
N ILE A 145 30.15 9.94 -0.53
CA ILE A 145 28.84 10.28 0.05
C ILE A 145 27.74 9.95 -0.97
N GLN A 146 27.39 8.68 -1.09
CA GLN A 146 26.20 8.31 -1.86
C GLN A 146 24.95 8.58 -1.02
N LYS A 147 24.05 9.42 -1.54
CA LYS A 147 22.76 9.67 -0.93
C LYS A 147 21.84 8.46 -1.15
N PRO A 148 20.99 8.10 -0.18
CA PRO A 148 20.03 7.01 -0.36
C PRO A 148 19.08 7.29 -1.52
N ASN A 149 18.88 6.27 -2.37
CA ASN A 149 17.97 6.34 -3.50
C ASN A 149 16.55 5.89 -3.14
N TYR A 150 16.40 5.14 -2.03
CA TYR A 150 15.16 4.48 -1.63
C TYR A 150 14.87 4.74 -0.16
N PHE A 151 13.66 5.17 0.14
CA PHE A 151 13.19 5.45 1.49
C PHE A 151 11.90 4.69 1.74
N PHE A 152 11.94 3.67 2.59
CA PHE A 152 10.77 2.88 3.01
C PHE A 152 10.20 3.49 4.28
N ALA A 153 8.93 3.86 4.24
CA ALA A 153 8.17 4.43 5.34
C ALA A 153 6.99 3.53 5.70
N LEU A 154 6.80 3.24 6.97
CA LEU A 154 5.68 2.45 7.48
C LEU A 154 5.12 3.06 8.77
N ASN A 155 3.82 2.88 8.96
CA ASN A 155 3.11 3.11 10.19
C ASN A 155 2.41 1.81 10.58
N LEU A 156 2.83 1.18 11.68
CA LEU A 156 2.45 -0.18 12.07
C LEU A 156 1.82 -0.22 13.46
N HIS A 157 0.79 -1.05 13.62
CA HIS A 157 0.12 -1.32 14.88
C HIS A 157 -0.48 -2.72 14.89
N GLN A 158 -0.24 -3.50 15.97
CA GLN A 158 -0.84 -4.83 16.21
C GLN A 158 -0.73 -5.77 14.99
N CYS A 159 0.48 -5.96 14.43
CA CYS A 159 0.71 -6.70 13.21
C CYS A 159 1.89 -7.67 13.27
N VAL A 160 2.23 -8.20 14.47
CA VAL A 160 3.41 -9.07 14.66
C VAL A 160 3.40 -10.27 13.72
N GLY A 161 2.23 -10.90 13.49
CA GLY A 161 2.10 -12.04 12.59
C GLY A 161 2.42 -11.73 11.13
N LEU A 162 2.22 -10.48 10.71
CA LEU A 162 2.47 -10.02 9.35
C LEU A 162 3.94 -9.62 9.11
N LEU A 163 4.69 -9.28 10.17
CA LEU A 163 6.06 -8.76 10.04
C LEU A 163 7.00 -9.68 9.26
N PRO A 164 6.97 -11.03 9.40
CA PRO A 164 7.81 -11.93 8.62
C PRO A 164 7.66 -11.75 7.12
N ARG A 165 6.43 -11.52 6.64
CA ARG A 165 6.20 -11.28 5.21
C ARG A 165 6.43 -9.82 4.84
N LEU A 166 5.81 -8.88 5.52
CA LEU A 166 5.90 -7.45 5.20
C LEU A 166 7.35 -6.94 5.26
N ILE A 167 7.97 -7.07 6.42
CA ILE A 167 9.35 -6.58 6.59
C ILE A 167 10.34 -7.49 5.85
N GLY A 168 10.09 -8.81 5.79
CA GLY A 168 10.90 -9.74 5.01
C GLY A 168 10.97 -9.34 3.53
N SER A 169 9.84 -9.03 2.90
CA SER A 169 9.80 -8.57 1.50
C SER A 169 10.52 -7.24 1.29
N ILE A 170 10.44 -6.32 2.27
CA ILE A 170 11.21 -5.07 2.24
C ILE A 170 12.71 -5.37 2.34
N VAL A 171 13.13 -6.28 3.24
CA VAL A 171 14.54 -6.68 3.38
C VAL A 171 15.07 -7.34 2.09
N GLU A 172 14.29 -8.24 1.49
CA GLU A 172 14.61 -8.83 0.18
C GLU A 172 14.78 -7.75 -0.89
N THR A 173 13.86 -6.79 -0.94
CA THR A 173 13.93 -5.65 -1.86
C THR A 173 15.18 -4.79 -1.62
N MET A 174 15.50 -4.47 -0.35
CA MET A 174 16.69 -3.68 -0.02
C MET A 174 17.98 -4.43 -0.40
N ARG A 175 18.03 -5.75 -0.21
CA ARG A 175 19.17 -6.58 -0.68
C ARG A 175 19.34 -6.49 -2.19
N PHE A 176 18.25 -6.52 -2.94
CA PHE A 176 18.25 -6.39 -4.41
C PHE A 176 18.71 -5.01 -4.87
N LEU A 177 18.22 -3.93 -4.23
CA LEU A 177 18.50 -2.55 -4.58
C LEU A 177 19.84 -2.02 -4.02
N GLY A 178 20.56 -2.84 -3.24
CA GLY A 178 21.77 -2.46 -2.50
C GLY A 178 21.41 -1.79 -1.17
N PRO A 179 21.63 -2.46 -0.04
CA PRO A 179 21.17 -2.01 1.28
C PRO A 179 21.64 -0.60 1.67
N GLN A 180 22.87 -0.24 1.28
CA GLN A 180 23.46 1.09 1.55
C GLN A 180 22.74 2.23 0.84
N ASN A 181 21.92 1.92 -0.19
CA ASN A 181 21.09 2.90 -0.92
C ASN A 181 19.71 3.06 -0.29
N CYS A 182 19.41 2.31 0.77
CA CYS A 182 18.10 2.20 1.37
C CYS A 182 18.05 2.79 2.77
N VAL A 183 16.89 3.36 3.08
CA VAL A 183 16.50 3.79 4.43
C VAL A 183 15.21 3.09 4.77
N LEU A 184 15.09 2.59 6.01
CA LEU A 184 13.86 2.05 6.57
C LEU A 184 13.43 2.94 7.74
N SER A 185 12.23 3.50 7.69
CA SER A 185 11.65 4.35 8.73
C SER A 185 10.29 3.80 9.16
N ILE A 186 10.18 3.40 10.42
CA ILE A 186 8.97 2.79 10.98
C ILE A 186 8.51 3.58 12.20
N ILE A 187 7.23 3.96 12.19
CA ILE A 187 6.51 4.40 13.39
C ILE A 187 5.62 3.26 13.87
N GLU A 188 5.82 2.84 15.08
CA GLU A 188 4.99 1.85 15.76
C GLU A 188 4.01 2.55 16.69
N GLY A 189 2.75 2.12 16.70
CA GLY A 189 1.67 2.71 17.47
C GLY A 189 1.18 1.81 18.61
N ARG A 190 1.83 1.82 19.80
CA ARG A 190 1.31 1.24 21.06
C ARG A 190 0.90 -0.24 20.97
N SER A 191 1.59 -1.05 20.19
CA SER A 191 1.29 -2.48 20.11
C SER A 191 1.62 -3.22 21.40
N ASP A 192 0.86 -4.26 21.71
CA ASP A 192 1.07 -5.17 22.83
C ASP A 192 1.14 -6.65 22.40
N ASP A 193 1.09 -6.91 21.09
CA ASP A 193 1.16 -8.23 20.46
C ASP A 193 2.60 -8.73 20.18
N GLY A 194 3.61 -7.90 20.40
CA GLY A 194 5.01 -8.18 20.08
C GLY A 194 5.55 -7.39 18.87
N THR A 195 4.72 -6.67 18.13
CA THR A 195 5.13 -5.82 17.02
C THR A 195 6.26 -4.86 17.43
N TYR A 196 6.08 -4.16 18.57
CA TYR A 196 7.09 -3.24 19.10
C TYR A 196 8.43 -3.92 19.37
N GLU A 197 8.41 -5.07 20.07
CA GLU A 197 9.60 -5.80 20.50
C GLU A 197 10.40 -6.32 19.31
N VAL A 198 9.72 -6.88 18.31
CA VAL A 198 10.36 -7.35 17.06
C VAL A 198 11.01 -6.18 16.32
N LEU A 199 10.29 -5.08 16.11
CA LEU A 199 10.81 -3.91 15.39
C LEU A 199 11.96 -3.24 16.13
N LYS A 200 11.91 -3.19 17.47
CA LYS A 200 13.00 -2.68 18.29
C LYS A 200 14.28 -3.52 18.15
N GLN A 201 14.15 -4.86 18.19
CA GLN A 201 15.30 -5.76 18.06
C GLN A 201 15.82 -5.86 16.62
N LEU A 202 15.02 -5.56 15.62
CA LEU A 202 15.44 -5.54 14.22
C LEU A 202 16.59 -4.57 13.93
N HIS A 203 16.84 -3.61 14.82
CA HIS A 203 17.88 -2.59 14.66
C HIS A 203 19.27 -3.20 14.39
N SER A 204 19.66 -4.25 15.12
CA SER A 204 20.96 -4.91 14.96
C SER A 204 21.13 -5.53 13.57
N GLU A 205 20.07 -6.12 13.02
CA GLU A 205 20.10 -6.74 11.70
C GLU A 205 20.19 -5.70 10.59
N MET A 206 19.48 -4.57 10.75
CA MET A 206 19.55 -3.44 9.80
C MET A 206 20.93 -2.80 9.80
N GLU A 207 21.58 -2.68 10.96
CA GLU A 207 22.95 -2.18 11.07
C GLU A 207 23.94 -3.13 10.37
N GLN A 208 23.83 -4.45 10.57
CA GLN A 208 24.65 -5.44 9.88
C GLN A 208 24.46 -5.40 8.36
N LEU A 209 23.24 -5.17 7.88
CA LEU A 209 22.94 -4.97 6.47
C LEU A 209 23.43 -3.62 5.92
N ARG A 210 23.88 -2.69 6.79
CA ARG A 210 24.23 -1.30 6.44
C ARG A 210 23.03 -0.49 5.90
N VAL A 211 21.82 -0.81 6.35
CA VAL A 211 20.60 -0.04 6.11
C VAL A 211 20.47 1.01 7.20
N LYS A 212 20.18 2.25 6.83
CA LYS A 212 19.79 3.29 7.81
C LYS A 212 18.40 2.98 8.33
N TYR A 213 18.31 2.63 9.61
CA TYR A 213 17.05 2.29 10.26
C TYR A 213 16.64 3.35 11.27
N TYR A 214 15.45 3.91 11.06
CA TYR A 214 14.77 4.83 11.98
C TYR A 214 13.56 4.12 12.55
N PHE A 215 13.56 3.88 13.84
CA PHE A 215 12.44 3.28 14.56
C PHE A 215 12.04 4.18 15.70
N ASP A 216 10.76 4.50 15.77
CA ASP A 216 10.17 5.27 16.86
C ASP A 216 8.81 4.69 17.22
N SER A 217 8.37 4.92 18.46
CA SER A 217 7.06 4.49 18.96
C SER A 217 6.24 5.72 19.36
N SER A 218 4.95 5.72 19.00
CA SER A 218 4.05 6.83 19.21
C SER A 218 2.88 6.43 20.09
N GLU A 219 2.48 7.30 21.03
CA GLU A 219 1.28 7.13 21.85
C GLU A 219 0.00 7.60 21.12
N ILE A 220 0.10 8.02 19.86
CA ILE A 220 -1.05 8.43 19.05
C ILE A 220 -1.96 7.23 18.81
N ASP A 221 -3.23 7.37 19.17
CA ASP A 221 -4.27 6.38 18.96
C ASP A 221 -5.32 6.87 17.95
N PRO A 222 -5.31 6.37 16.71
CA PRO A 222 -6.30 6.75 15.71
C PRO A 222 -7.75 6.34 16.06
N MET A 223 -7.94 5.47 17.07
CA MET A 223 -9.24 4.99 17.49
C MET A 223 -9.83 5.76 18.69
N VAL A 224 -9.09 6.73 19.25
CA VAL A 224 -9.59 7.59 20.34
C VAL A 224 -10.90 8.26 19.92
N GLY A 225 -11.88 8.30 20.83
CA GLY A 225 -13.18 8.94 20.62
C GLY A 225 -14.00 8.26 19.53
N ASN A 226 -14.01 6.92 19.49
CA ASN A 226 -14.70 6.11 18.46
C ASN A 226 -14.24 6.42 17.02
N GLY A 227 -13.01 6.90 16.86
CA GLY A 227 -12.43 7.17 15.55
C GLY A 227 -12.78 8.53 14.94
N GLU A 228 -13.48 9.44 15.67
CA GLU A 228 -13.80 10.77 15.16
C GLU A 228 -12.56 11.58 14.69
N ARG A 229 -11.40 11.34 15.31
CA ARG A 229 -10.13 11.98 14.97
C ARG A 229 -9.19 11.05 14.20
N ARG A 230 -9.69 9.93 13.67
CA ARG A 230 -8.87 8.92 13.01
C ARG A 230 -8.00 9.51 11.88
N ILE A 231 -8.61 10.27 10.97
CA ILE A 231 -7.91 10.85 9.83
C ILE A 231 -6.78 11.81 10.24
N PRO A 232 -7.01 12.82 11.15
CA PRO A 232 -5.94 13.65 11.67
C PRO A 232 -4.79 12.87 12.29
N LEU A 233 -5.09 11.89 13.11
CA LEU A 233 -4.09 11.10 13.84
C LEU A 233 -3.29 10.17 12.90
N LEU A 234 -3.93 9.59 11.88
CA LEU A 234 -3.21 8.86 10.82
C LEU A 234 -2.30 9.78 10.01
N ALA A 235 -2.74 11.00 9.68
CA ALA A 235 -1.89 11.98 8.99
C ALA A 235 -0.64 12.33 9.82
N GLU A 236 -0.79 12.48 11.15
CA GLU A 236 0.32 12.72 12.06
C GLU A 236 1.30 11.54 12.09
N LEU A 237 0.81 10.30 12.26
CA LEU A 237 1.63 9.10 12.24
C LEU A 237 2.40 8.94 10.91
N ARG A 238 1.75 9.19 9.76
CA ARG A 238 2.42 9.14 8.46
C ARG A 238 3.50 10.20 8.31
N ASN A 239 3.27 11.41 8.83
CA ASN A 239 4.30 12.44 8.86
C ASN A 239 5.47 12.07 9.77
N LEU A 240 5.22 11.40 10.90
CA LEU A 240 6.30 10.88 11.77
C LEU A 240 7.16 9.84 11.03
N ALA A 241 6.56 8.93 10.26
CA ALA A 241 7.31 7.99 9.44
C ALA A 241 8.18 8.67 8.36
N LEU A 242 7.76 9.84 7.87
CA LEU A 242 8.53 10.64 6.90
C LEU A 242 9.49 11.64 7.56
N ARG A 243 9.47 11.77 8.88
CA ARG A 243 10.28 12.78 9.61
C ARG A 243 11.76 12.75 9.27
N PRO A 244 12.47 11.59 9.22
CA PRO A 244 13.88 11.57 8.90
C PRO A 244 14.21 12.13 7.51
N LEU A 245 13.32 11.91 6.54
CA LEU A 245 13.45 12.44 5.18
C LEU A 245 13.29 13.96 5.16
N VAL A 246 12.29 14.46 5.88
CA VAL A 246 11.82 15.84 5.82
C VAL A 246 12.70 16.79 6.64
N GLU A 247 13.16 16.36 7.83
CA GLU A 247 13.99 17.15 8.72
C GLU A 247 15.45 17.20 8.28
N SER A 248 15.87 16.22 7.47
CA SER A 248 17.26 16.16 6.97
C SER A 248 17.33 16.14 5.44
N PRO A 249 16.71 17.11 4.73
CA PRO A 249 16.55 17.09 3.27
C PRO A 249 17.86 17.06 2.50
N ARG A 250 18.95 17.55 3.10
CA ARG A 250 20.30 17.54 2.48
C ARG A 250 20.92 16.15 2.36
N LEU A 251 20.44 15.19 3.17
CA LEU A 251 20.92 13.81 3.15
C LEU A 251 20.30 12.99 2.00
N TYR A 252 19.28 13.50 1.33
CA TYR A 252 18.55 12.80 0.28
C TYR A 252 18.66 13.52 -1.07
N ASP A 253 18.45 12.74 -2.13
CA ASP A 253 18.36 13.27 -3.48
C ASP A 253 16.89 13.63 -3.79
N PRO A 254 16.62 14.70 -4.57
CA PRO A 254 15.26 14.95 -5.07
C PRO A 254 14.64 13.78 -5.82
N ASP A 255 15.45 12.94 -6.46
CA ASP A 255 15.00 11.76 -7.20
C ASP A 255 14.87 10.50 -6.32
N THR A 256 15.19 10.59 -5.01
CA THR A 256 14.91 9.51 -4.05
C THR A 256 13.44 9.07 -4.18
N THR A 257 13.24 7.75 -4.30
CA THR A 257 11.90 7.16 -4.27
C THR A 257 11.51 6.85 -2.84
N VAL A 258 10.34 7.34 -2.44
CA VAL A 258 9.70 6.97 -1.18
C VAL A 258 8.72 5.84 -1.46
N PHE A 259 8.83 4.74 -0.73
CA PHE A 259 7.78 3.74 -0.61
C PHE A 259 7.04 3.99 0.69
N PHE A 260 5.72 4.09 0.62
CA PHE A 260 4.88 4.08 1.80
C PHE A 260 3.99 2.84 1.75
N ILE A 261 4.20 1.94 2.71
CA ILE A 261 3.55 0.63 2.72
C ILE A 261 2.75 0.53 4.02
N ASN A 262 1.48 0.19 3.90
CA ASN A 262 0.62 -0.10 5.04
C ASN A 262 0.94 -1.50 5.60
N ASP A 263 0.18 -1.94 6.59
CA ASP A 263 0.15 -3.28 7.15
C ASP A 263 -0.49 -4.29 6.16
N VAL A 264 0.18 -4.51 5.04
CA VAL A 264 -0.26 -5.44 3.97
C VAL A 264 0.77 -6.54 3.75
N SER A 265 0.30 -7.71 3.33
CA SER A 265 1.14 -8.81 2.88
C SER A 265 1.43 -8.66 1.39
N LEU A 266 2.72 -8.63 1.02
CA LEU A 266 3.19 -8.43 -0.34
C LEU A 266 4.54 -9.11 -0.55
N CYS A 267 4.87 -9.36 -1.82
CA CYS A 267 6.15 -9.94 -2.20
C CYS A 267 7.18 -8.85 -2.58
N MET A 268 8.46 -9.21 -2.58
CA MET A 268 9.53 -8.33 -3.09
C MET A 268 9.20 -7.83 -4.50
N GLU A 269 8.70 -8.69 -5.38
CA GLU A 269 8.39 -8.33 -6.76
C GLU A 269 7.26 -7.29 -6.85
N ASP A 270 6.28 -7.29 -5.93
CA ASP A 270 5.25 -6.26 -5.86
C ASP A 270 5.88 -4.86 -5.65
N ILE A 271 6.87 -4.77 -4.77
CA ILE A 271 7.61 -3.51 -4.50
C ILE A 271 8.46 -3.11 -5.71
N LEU A 272 9.17 -4.07 -6.30
CA LEU A 272 10.01 -3.81 -7.47
C LEU A 272 9.18 -3.37 -8.68
N GLU A 273 7.99 -3.94 -8.87
CA GLU A 273 7.11 -3.55 -9.98
C GLU A 273 6.56 -2.12 -9.80
N LEU A 274 6.17 -1.73 -8.58
CA LEU A 274 5.79 -0.33 -8.31
C LEU A 274 6.92 0.63 -8.67
N LEU A 275 8.16 0.31 -8.32
CA LEU A 275 9.33 1.10 -8.66
C LEU A 275 9.62 1.11 -10.15
N HIS A 276 9.60 -0.08 -10.78
CA HIS A 276 9.81 -0.24 -12.23
C HIS A 276 8.85 0.62 -13.01
N GLN A 277 7.55 0.53 -12.70
CA GLN A 277 6.54 1.31 -13.39
C GLN A 277 6.66 2.81 -13.09
N ARG A 278 7.03 3.21 -11.85
CA ARG A 278 7.31 4.61 -11.57
C ARG A 278 8.41 5.19 -12.47
N VAL A 279 9.49 4.46 -12.63
CA VAL A 279 10.62 4.88 -13.49
C VAL A 279 10.24 4.84 -14.97
N ARG A 280 9.67 3.72 -15.43
CA ARG A 280 9.30 3.49 -16.82
C ARG A 280 8.26 4.50 -17.32
N GLN A 281 7.19 4.71 -16.54
CA GLN A 281 6.11 5.64 -16.87
C GLN A 281 6.49 7.11 -16.60
N ARG A 282 7.66 7.38 -15.99
CA ARG A 282 8.03 8.70 -15.45
C ARG A 282 6.92 9.26 -14.56
N ALA A 283 6.34 8.37 -13.73
CA ALA A 283 5.27 8.71 -12.81
C ALA A 283 5.82 9.44 -11.58
N ASP A 284 5.03 10.38 -11.06
CA ASP A 284 5.31 11.02 -9.77
C ASP A 284 4.93 10.09 -8.61
N MET A 285 3.89 9.25 -8.81
CA MET A 285 3.40 8.28 -7.85
C MET A 285 2.83 7.05 -8.54
N THR A 286 3.06 5.87 -7.95
CA THR A 286 2.42 4.60 -8.34
C THR A 286 1.81 3.92 -7.13
N CYS A 287 0.65 3.29 -7.30
CA CYS A 287 -0.06 2.55 -6.25
C CYS A 287 -0.34 1.12 -6.69
N ALA A 288 -0.38 0.21 -5.74
CA ALA A 288 -0.89 -1.15 -5.92
C ALA A 288 -2.43 -1.16 -6.08
N MET A 289 -3.02 -2.34 -6.01
CA MET A 289 -4.44 -2.55 -5.73
C MET A 289 -4.57 -3.41 -4.49
N ASP A 290 -5.32 -2.94 -3.50
CA ASP A 290 -5.62 -3.67 -2.28
C ASP A 290 -7.03 -4.28 -2.32
N TRP A 291 -7.13 -5.49 -1.79
CA TRP A 291 -8.32 -6.31 -1.93
C TRP A 291 -8.75 -6.88 -0.59
N ILE A 292 -10.05 -7.07 -0.45
CA ILE A 292 -10.72 -7.78 0.65
C ILE A 292 -11.68 -8.84 0.09
N PHE A 293 -12.27 -9.63 0.97
CA PHE A 293 -13.18 -10.73 0.62
C PHE A 293 -12.57 -11.66 -0.44
N GLU A 294 -11.43 -12.27 -0.08
CA GLU A 294 -10.71 -13.23 -0.92
C GLU A 294 -10.31 -12.66 -2.31
N GLY A 295 -10.02 -11.37 -2.38
CA GLY A 295 -9.57 -10.71 -3.59
C GLY A 295 -10.69 -10.30 -4.56
N THR A 296 -11.96 -10.38 -4.13
CA THR A 296 -13.11 -10.06 -5.00
C THR A 296 -13.53 -8.59 -4.97
N THR A 297 -13.13 -7.83 -3.93
CA THR A 297 -13.58 -6.46 -3.71
C THR A 297 -12.39 -5.55 -3.49
N PHE A 298 -12.28 -4.49 -4.29
CA PHE A 298 -11.29 -3.43 -4.11
C PHE A 298 -11.59 -2.68 -2.80
N TYR A 299 -10.57 -2.48 -1.95
CA TYR A 299 -10.79 -1.95 -0.59
C TYR A 299 -10.72 -0.43 -0.51
N ASP A 300 -9.69 0.21 -1.07
CA ASP A 300 -9.39 1.64 -0.83
C ASP A 300 -10.24 2.60 -1.67
N VAL A 301 -11.51 2.26 -1.85
CA VAL A 301 -12.50 3.05 -2.59
C VAL A 301 -12.72 4.45 -1.99
N TRP A 302 -12.41 4.62 -0.70
CA TRP A 302 -12.52 5.90 0.01
C TRP A 302 -11.54 6.94 -0.52
N ILE A 303 -10.35 6.51 -0.92
CA ILE A 303 -9.22 7.34 -1.34
C ILE A 303 -9.18 7.47 -2.86
N SER A 304 -9.38 6.35 -3.56
CA SER A 304 -9.11 6.23 -4.98
C SER A 304 -10.14 6.93 -5.84
N ARG A 305 -9.67 7.74 -6.81
CA ARG A 305 -10.50 8.45 -7.78
C ARG A 305 -9.92 8.28 -9.18
N THR A 306 -10.77 7.93 -10.13
CA THR A 306 -10.43 7.92 -11.56
C THR A 306 -10.14 9.34 -12.07
N MET A 307 -9.66 9.46 -13.30
CA MET A 307 -9.53 10.75 -13.98
C MET A 307 -10.88 11.38 -14.36
N GLN A 308 -12.00 10.73 -14.07
CA GLN A 308 -13.35 11.31 -14.14
C GLN A 308 -13.80 11.89 -12.78
N GLY A 309 -13.01 11.68 -11.72
CA GLY A 309 -13.32 12.12 -10.36
C GLY A 309 -14.22 11.18 -9.56
N ASP A 310 -14.58 10.02 -10.12
CA ASP A 310 -15.42 9.01 -9.48
C ASP A 310 -14.59 7.96 -8.70
N GLN A 311 -15.24 7.27 -7.75
CA GLN A 311 -14.66 6.08 -7.11
C GLN A 311 -14.44 4.97 -8.15
N PHE A 312 -13.64 3.96 -7.80
CA PHE A 312 -13.37 2.84 -8.70
C PHE A 312 -14.59 1.94 -8.95
N PHE A 313 -15.54 1.89 -8.01
CA PHE A 313 -16.87 1.35 -8.24
C PHE A 313 -17.92 2.29 -7.63
N GLU A 314 -19.15 2.17 -8.09
CA GLU A 314 -20.24 3.00 -7.62
C GLU A 314 -20.64 2.63 -6.19
N ILE A 315 -20.67 3.63 -5.31
CA ILE A 315 -21.29 3.52 -3.98
C ILE A 315 -22.56 4.36 -4.01
N PRO A 316 -23.74 3.74 -3.97
CA PRO A 316 -25.01 4.46 -3.92
C PRO A 316 -25.16 5.22 -2.60
N GLN A 317 -26.15 6.11 -2.52
CA GLN A 317 -26.43 6.92 -1.33
C GLN A 317 -26.77 6.06 -0.08
N SER A 318 -27.21 4.81 -0.29
CA SER A 318 -27.46 3.85 0.78
C SER A 318 -26.17 3.31 1.44
N GLY A 319 -25.00 3.52 0.86
CA GLY A 319 -23.74 2.98 1.33
C GLY A 319 -23.44 1.54 0.91
N ALA A 320 -24.32 0.92 0.16
CA ALA A 320 -24.17 -0.46 -0.24
C ALA A 320 -22.99 -0.67 -1.21
N TRP A 321 -22.31 -1.79 -1.08
CA TRP A 321 -21.18 -2.20 -1.95
C TRP A 321 -21.62 -3.22 -3.02
N ASP A 322 -22.90 -3.22 -3.40
CA ASP A 322 -23.47 -4.15 -4.37
C ASP A 322 -22.79 -4.08 -5.74
N PHE A 323 -22.21 -2.92 -6.06
CA PHE A 323 -21.52 -2.68 -7.33
C PHE A 323 -20.01 -2.88 -7.26
N SER A 324 -19.45 -3.40 -6.16
CA SER A 324 -18.00 -3.54 -5.93
C SER A 324 -17.27 -4.36 -7.00
N LYS A 325 -17.97 -5.25 -7.69
CA LYS A 325 -17.41 -6.05 -8.80
C LYS A 325 -17.37 -5.30 -10.14
N ASN A 326 -18.04 -4.15 -10.25
CA ASN A 326 -18.13 -3.36 -11.48
C ASN A 326 -17.12 -2.20 -11.46
N LEU A 327 -15.84 -2.52 -11.41
CA LEU A 327 -14.78 -1.52 -11.39
C LEU A 327 -14.80 -0.68 -12.68
N PHE A 328 -14.56 0.62 -12.52
CA PHE A 328 -14.45 1.60 -13.62
C PHE A 328 -15.69 1.62 -14.53
N TRP A 329 -16.89 1.50 -13.93
CA TRP A 329 -18.17 1.36 -14.62
C TRP A 329 -18.47 2.48 -15.62
N ASN A 330 -17.96 3.68 -15.38
CA ASN A 330 -18.14 4.89 -16.19
C ASN A 330 -16.86 5.37 -16.88
N ASP A 331 -15.77 4.56 -16.83
CA ASP A 331 -14.50 4.88 -17.50
C ASP A 331 -14.01 3.67 -18.31
N PRO A 332 -14.54 3.47 -19.53
CA PRO A 332 -14.18 2.33 -20.38
C PRO A 332 -12.67 2.25 -20.69
N LYS A 333 -11.98 3.40 -20.84
CA LYS A 333 -10.55 3.46 -21.12
C LYS A 333 -9.75 2.87 -19.94
N THR A 334 -10.06 3.29 -18.72
CA THR A 334 -9.44 2.78 -17.50
C THR A 334 -9.79 1.31 -17.29
N ARG A 335 -11.07 0.93 -17.50
CA ARG A 335 -11.50 -0.48 -17.40
C ARG A 335 -10.70 -1.39 -18.31
N THR A 336 -10.57 -1.04 -19.60
CA THR A 336 -9.81 -1.83 -20.58
C THR A 336 -8.35 -2.00 -20.15
N ARG A 337 -7.69 -0.94 -19.66
CA ARG A 337 -6.32 -1.03 -19.16
C ARG A 337 -6.22 -1.91 -17.92
N HIS A 338 -7.16 -1.79 -16.99
CA HIS A 338 -7.22 -2.62 -15.78
C HIS A 338 -7.38 -4.12 -16.15
N GLU A 339 -8.32 -4.46 -17.02
CA GLU A 339 -8.54 -5.83 -17.49
C GLU A 339 -7.31 -6.41 -18.20
N ALA A 340 -6.57 -5.59 -18.95
CA ALA A 340 -5.32 -5.93 -19.59
C ALA A 340 -4.10 -5.93 -18.64
N ARG A 341 -4.28 -5.64 -17.34
CA ARG A 341 -3.21 -5.48 -16.35
C ARG A 341 -2.19 -4.38 -16.69
N LEU A 342 -2.57 -3.41 -17.51
CA LEU A 342 -1.73 -2.28 -17.89
C LEU A 342 -1.88 -1.11 -16.92
N PRO A 343 -0.79 -0.40 -16.58
CA PRO A 343 -0.84 0.80 -15.74
C PRO A 343 -1.82 1.85 -16.27
N PHE A 344 -2.56 2.53 -15.40
CA PHE A 344 -3.49 3.59 -15.77
C PHE A 344 -3.41 4.78 -14.83
N GLN A 345 -3.65 5.98 -15.37
CA GLN A 345 -3.66 7.21 -14.61
C GLN A 345 -4.92 7.32 -13.75
N VAL A 346 -4.73 7.87 -12.55
CA VAL A 346 -5.81 8.21 -11.61
C VAL A 346 -5.59 9.58 -11.01
N TRP A 347 -6.64 10.19 -10.48
CA TRP A 347 -6.51 11.45 -9.77
C TRP A 347 -5.93 11.23 -8.36
N SER A 348 -6.35 10.16 -7.68
CA SER A 348 -5.79 9.77 -6.37
C SER A 348 -5.81 8.26 -6.17
N CYS A 349 -4.85 7.77 -5.40
CA CYS A 349 -4.78 6.39 -4.91
C CYS A 349 -3.89 6.30 -3.66
N TRP A 350 -4.01 5.17 -2.95
CA TRP A 350 -3.09 4.76 -1.90
C TRP A 350 -2.92 3.24 -1.91
N ASN A 351 -4.02 2.51 -1.72
CA ASN A 351 -4.21 1.11 -2.08
C ASN A 351 -3.20 0.16 -1.40
N GLY A 352 -2.95 0.36 -0.10
CA GLY A 352 -2.09 -0.50 0.70
C GLY A 352 -0.59 -0.32 0.49
N ALA A 353 -0.12 -0.11 -0.73
CA ALA A 353 1.30 0.11 -1.04
C ALA A 353 1.47 1.13 -2.18
N THR A 354 2.38 2.07 -1.98
CA THR A 354 2.62 3.14 -2.96
C THR A 354 4.09 3.51 -3.03
N SER A 355 4.53 3.99 -4.21
CA SER A 355 5.82 4.63 -4.37
C SER A 355 5.67 6.02 -4.98
N PHE A 356 6.45 7.00 -4.53
CA PHE A 356 6.41 8.37 -5.05
C PHE A 356 7.75 9.09 -4.94
N THR A 357 7.90 10.20 -5.69
CA THR A 357 9.11 11.00 -5.66
C THR A 357 9.24 11.78 -4.34
N ALA A 358 10.44 11.81 -3.75
CA ALA A 358 10.73 12.61 -2.55
C ALA A 358 10.69 14.14 -2.82
N LYS A 359 10.83 14.55 -4.07
CA LYS A 359 11.02 15.95 -4.47
C LYS A 359 10.03 16.95 -3.87
N PRO A 360 8.70 16.72 -3.87
CA PRO A 360 7.74 17.64 -3.26
C PRO A 360 7.85 17.70 -1.74
N LEU A 361 8.20 16.58 -1.10
CA LEU A 361 8.42 16.50 0.36
C LEU A 361 9.67 17.28 0.77
N LEU A 362 10.79 17.06 0.08
CA LEU A 362 12.06 17.75 0.35
C LEU A 362 11.98 19.28 0.13
N LYS A 363 11.09 19.71 -0.78
CA LYS A 363 10.80 21.15 -1.00
C LYS A 363 9.81 21.72 0.03
N GLY A 364 9.33 20.94 0.97
CA GLY A 364 8.33 21.37 1.97
C GLY A 364 6.96 21.70 1.39
N LYS A 365 6.64 21.20 0.17
CA LYS A 365 5.41 21.52 -0.55
C LYS A 365 4.26 20.59 -0.19
N VAL A 366 4.55 19.33 0.13
CA VAL A 366 3.56 18.28 0.37
C VAL A 366 3.81 17.62 1.73
N ARG A 367 2.73 17.41 2.48
CA ARG A 367 2.67 16.68 3.75
C ARG A 367 1.31 16.01 3.86
N PHE A 368 1.20 14.98 4.71
CA PHE A 368 -0.11 14.48 5.09
C PHE A 368 -0.83 15.54 5.92
N ARG A 369 -2.07 15.80 5.56
CA ARG A 369 -2.94 16.78 6.21
C ARG A 369 -4.31 16.17 6.43
N SER A 370 -4.97 16.61 7.49
CA SER A 370 -6.34 16.20 7.80
C SER A 370 -7.30 17.33 7.46
N ASN A 371 -8.20 17.08 6.56
CA ASN A 371 -9.42 17.85 6.37
C ASN A 371 -10.54 16.81 6.15
N TYR A 372 -11.75 17.18 5.82
CA TYR A 372 -12.96 16.33 5.71
C TYR A 372 -12.89 15.13 4.75
N SER A 373 -11.79 14.88 4.07
CA SER A 373 -11.52 13.68 3.25
C SER A 373 -10.25 12.98 3.73
N GLY A 374 -10.07 11.70 3.38
CA GLY A 374 -8.92 10.90 3.79
C GLY A 374 -7.58 11.60 3.51
N GLU A 375 -6.62 11.45 4.41
CA GLU A 375 -5.33 12.13 4.34
C GLU A 375 -4.53 11.79 3.07
N PRO A 376 -4.60 10.57 2.46
CA PRO A 376 -3.95 10.31 1.19
C PRO A 376 -4.61 11.01 0.00
N THR A 377 -5.93 11.25 0.04
CA THR A 377 -6.64 12.04 -0.99
C THR A 377 -6.11 13.47 -1.02
N HIS A 378 -5.90 14.06 0.16
CA HIS A 378 -5.27 15.39 0.26
C HIS A 378 -3.81 15.38 -0.18
N PHE A 379 -3.07 14.34 0.13
CA PHE A 379 -1.70 14.18 -0.32
C PHE A 379 -1.62 14.18 -1.85
N CYS A 380 -2.48 13.41 -2.54
CA CYS A 380 -2.57 13.41 -3.99
C CYS A 380 -2.99 14.79 -4.56
N LYS A 381 -3.98 15.45 -3.94
CA LYS A 381 -4.38 16.81 -4.30
C LYS A 381 -3.21 17.79 -4.22
N ASP A 382 -2.40 17.70 -3.17
CA ASP A 382 -1.22 18.56 -3.01
C ASP A 382 -0.14 18.24 -4.05
N LEU A 383 0.03 16.98 -4.42
CA LEU A 383 0.89 16.60 -5.55
C LEU A 383 0.43 17.30 -6.83
N TRP A 384 -0.85 17.23 -7.20
CA TRP A 384 -1.42 17.90 -8.35
C TRP A 384 -1.18 19.42 -8.32
N ASN A 385 -1.45 20.07 -7.19
CA ASN A 385 -1.28 21.52 -7.01
C ASN A 385 0.16 21.99 -7.23
N HIS A 386 1.12 21.08 -7.10
CA HIS A 386 2.54 21.39 -7.28
C HIS A 386 3.16 20.80 -8.55
N GLY A 387 2.34 20.32 -9.49
CA GLY A 387 2.77 19.81 -10.79
C GLY A 387 3.27 18.37 -10.77
N TYR A 388 2.90 17.58 -9.75
CA TYR A 388 3.23 16.15 -9.61
C TYR A 388 1.98 15.27 -9.81
N GLY A 389 1.24 15.51 -10.89
CA GLY A 389 -0.05 14.83 -11.17
C GLY A 389 0.06 13.53 -11.95
N LYS A 390 1.26 13.03 -12.24
CA LYS A 390 1.43 11.73 -12.89
C LYS A 390 1.29 10.60 -11.87
N ILE A 391 0.04 10.36 -11.45
CA ILE A 391 -0.33 9.36 -10.45
C ILE A 391 -0.95 8.18 -11.17
N ALA A 392 -0.44 6.96 -10.94
CA ALA A 392 -0.90 5.75 -11.60
C ALA A 392 -1.21 4.62 -10.64
N VAL A 393 -2.15 3.77 -11.01
CA VAL A 393 -2.37 2.44 -10.43
C VAL A 393 -1.67 1.40 -11.30
N ILE A 394 -1.06 0.41 -10.64
CA ILE A 394 -0.35 -0.70 -11.25
C ILE A 394 -1.15 -1.98 -11.00
N PRO A 395 -2.06 -2.38 -11.90
CA PRO A 395 -3.00 -3.48 -11.65
C PRO A 395 -2.35 -4.87 -11.67
N SER A 396 -1.08 -4.96 -12.02
CA SER A 396 -0.29 -6.19 -11.85
C SER A 396 0.14 -6.41 -10.40
N VAL A 397 0.07 -5.39 -9.52
CA VAL A 397 0.45 -5.45 -8.10
C VAL A 397 -0.80 -5.49 -7.24
N ASN A 398 -1.05 -6.64 -6.60
CA ASN A 398 -2.25 -6.92 -5.84
C ASN A 398 -1.88 -7.37 -4.42
N VAL A 399 -2.43 -6.73 -3.38
CA VAL A 399 -2.09 -6.94 -1.97
C VAL A 399 -3.33 -7.18 -1.11
N GLY A 400 -3.18 -7.83 0.03
CA GLY A 400 -4.22 -8.04 1.05
C GLY A 400 -3.68 -7.70 2.44
N TYR A 401 -4.55 -7.73 3.46
CA TYR A 401 -4.24 -7.24 4.81
C TYR A 401 -3.82 -8.35 5.79
N SER A 402 -3.76 -9.60 5.35
CA SER A 402 -3.13 -10.71 6.04
C SER A 402 -2.47 -11.66 5.04
N ASP A 403 -1.66 -12.60 5.51
CA ASP A 403 -1.04 -13.60 4.64
C ASP A 403 -2.08 -14.54 4.03
N GLU A 404 -3.10 -14.94 4.79
CA GLU A 404 -4.21 -15.77 4.31
C GLU A 404 -5.03 -15.06 3.24
N GLU A 405 -5.40 -13.78 3.50
CA GLU A 405 -6.14 -13.00 2.54
C GLU A 405 -5.31 -12.75 1.27
N SER A 406 -4.03 -12.41 1.42
CA SER A 406 -3.14 -12.20 0.28
C SER A 406 -2.91 -13.45 -0.54
N TRP A 407 -2.89 -14.65 0.10
CA TRP A 407 -2.88 -15.90 -0.65
C TRP A 407 -4.13 -16.04 -1.54
N ALA A 408 -5.32 -15.74 -1.02
CA ALA A 408 -6.55 -15.75 -1.80
C ALA A 408 -6.55 -14.67 -2.90
N VAL A 409 -6.05 -13.47 -2.58
CA VAL A 409 -5.84 -12.39 -3.56
C VAL A 409 -4.91 -12.84 -4.69
N LYS A 410 -3.73 -13.41 -4.38
CA LYS A 410 -2.79 -13.88 -5.40
C LYS A 410 -3.35 -15.03 -6.24
N LYS A 411 -4.19 -15.88 -5.65
CA LYS A 411 -4.89 -16.95 -6.38
C LYS A 411 -5.90 -16.41 -7.40
N LEU A 412 -6.59 -15.31 -7.08
CA LEU A 412 -7.61 -14.70 -7.94
C LEU A 412 -7.02 -13.68 -8.91
N GLN A 413 -6.17 -12.78 -8.40
CA GLN A 413 -5.61 -11.65 -9.14
C GLN A 413 -4.24 -11.93 -9.74
N LEU A 414 -3.67 -13.14 -9.49
CA LEU A 414 -2.34 -13.62 -9.86
C LEU A 414 -1.19 -12.89 -9.14
N TYR A 415 -0.03 -13.50 -9.14
CA TYR A 415 1.22 -12.87 -8.71
C TYR A 415 1.69 -11.84 -9.75
N THR A 416 2.49 -10.89 -9.30
CA THR A 416 3.07 -9.87 -10.19
C THR A 416 3.85 -10.51 -11.33
N SER A 417 4.67 -11.54 -11.05
CA SER A 417 5.42 -12.31 -12.07
C SER A 417 4.52 -12.89 -13.17
N GLU A 418 3.34 -13.39 -12.80
CA GLU A 418 2.37 -13.94 -13.76
C GLU A 418 1.70 -12.83 -14.58
N ASN A 419 1.35 -11.72 -13.91
CA ASN A 419 0.68 -10.57 -14.54
C ASN A 419 1.58 -9.85 -15.57
N VAL A 420 2.89 -9.81 -15.34
CA VAL A 420 3.86 -9.14 -16.24
C VAL A 420 4.50 -10.09 -17.24
N LEU A 421 4.12 -11.37 -17.22
CA LEU A 421 4.66 -12.37 -18.14
C LEU A 421 4.36 -11.97 -19.59
N GLY A 422 5.39 -11.89 -20.41
CA GLY A 422 5.29 -11.51 -21.82
C GLY A 422 5.25 -9.98 -22.07
N GLU A 423 5.20 -9.15 -21.04
CA GLU A 423 5.38 -7.71 -21.21
C GLU A 423 6.86 -7.39 -21.47
N SER A 424 7.16 -6.82 -22.63
CA SER A 424 8.51 -6.35 -22.92
C SER A 424 8.74 -4.91 -22.44
N ASN A 425 9.99 -4.58 -22.08
CA ASN A 425 10.35 -3.20 -21.70
C ASN A 425 10.15 -2.18 -22.83
N GLY A 426 10.00 -2.64 -24.08
CA GLY A 426 9.74 -1.82 -25.27
C GLY A 426 8.26 -1.68 -25.65
N ASP A 427 7.33 -2.27 -24.89
CA ASP A 427 5.90 -2.23 -25.21
C ASP A 427 5.34 -0.82 -25.01
N LEU A 428 5.10 -0.10 -26.10
CA LEU A 428 4.54 1.24 -26.10
C LEU A 428 3.07 1.27 -25.67
N LEU A 429 2.33 0.18 -25.84
CA LEU A 429 0.92 0.10 -25.43
C LEU A 429 0.77 0.11 -23.91
N ALA A 430 1.80 -0.35 -23.20
CA ALA A 430 1.83 -0.27 -21.74
C ALA A 430 2.05 1.17 -21.22
N MET A 431 2.53 2.10 -22.05
CA MET A 431 2.77 3.48 -21.63
C MET A 431 1.45 4.22 -21.38
N ILE A 432 1.47 5.07 -20.35
CA ILE A 432 0.34 5.95 -20.00
C ILE A 432 0.44 7.23 -20.86
N ASP A 433 -0.66 7.56 -21.52
CA ASP A 433 -0.88 8.88 -22.10
C ASP A 433 -1.37 9.83 -20.98
N TRP A 434 -0.45 10.61 -20.44
CA TRP A 434 -0.68 11.42 -19.24
C TRP A 434 -1.56 12.64 -19.53
N GLN A 435 -2.67 12.74 -18.79
CA GLN A 435 -3.43 13.99 -18.70
C GLN A 435 -2.73 14.91 -17.68
N THR A 436 -2.54 16.16 -18.03
CA THR A 436 -1.82 17.14 -17.21
C THR A 436 -2.75 18.13 -16.51
N GLU A 437 -4.02 18.17 -16.91
CA GLU A 437 -5.00 19.07 -16.31
C GLU A 437 -5.59 18.44 -15.04
N GLN A 438 -5.55 19.22 -13.97
CA GLN A 438 -6.16 18.81 -12.69
C GLN A 438 -7.69 18.92 -12.77
N LEU A 439 -8.39 17.95 -12.20
CA LEU A 439 -9.85 18.02 -12.06
C LEU A 439 -10.25 19.16 -11.12
N GLY A 440 -11.25 19.93 -11.52
CA GLY A 440 -11.84 20.99 -10.69
C GLY A 440 -12.62 20.44 -9.50
N GLN A 441 -13.24 19.27 -9.67
CA GLN A 441 -14.08 18.62 -8.65
C GLN A 441 -13.87 17.09 -8.69
N ILE A 442 -14.00 16.46 -7.54
CA ILE A 442 -14.03 15.00 -7.37
C ILE A 442 -15.28 14.63 -6.56
N LYS A 443 -15.79 13.44 -6.82
CA LYS A 443 -16.92 12.90 -6.08
C LYS A 443 -16.47 12.52 -4.65
N CYS A 444 -17.16 13.04 -3.65
CA CYS A 444 -17.00 12.57 -2.28
C CYS A 444 -17.71 11.23 -2.10
N VAL A 445 -17.21 10.42 -1.17
CA VAL A 445 -17.96 9.24 -0.72
C VAL A 445 -19.17 9.76 0.05
N PRO A 446 -20.38 9.20 -0.18
CA PRO A 446 -21.55 9.59 0.61
C PRO A 446 -21.26 9.43 2.11
N THR A 447 -21.57 10.45 2.90
CA THR A 447 -21.59 10.32 4.36
C THR A 447 -22.94 9.72 4.74
N TYR A 448 -22.92 8.59 5.43
CA TYR A 448 -24.11 7.87 5.92
C TYR A 448 -24.48 8.35 7.31
#